data_a0203ff95e38c134f1a038c4a3b69818
#
_entry.id   a0203ff95e38c134f1a038c4a3b69818
#
_cell.length_a   1.000
_cell.length_b   1.000
_cell.length_c   1.000
_cell.angle_alpha   90.00
_cell.angle_beta   90.00
_cell.angle_gamma   90.00
#
_symmetry.space_group_name_H-M   'P 1'
#
loop_
_entity.id
_entity.type
_entity.pdbx_description
1 polymer ?
#
loop_
_entity_poly.entity_id
_entity_poly.type
_entity_poly.pdbx_seq_one_letter_code
_entity_poly.pdbx_strand_id
1 'polypeptide(L)'
;MIVTDLPGCPSLKEYRQIVGAEQFSAIEELAGRLSGIRIQEINSTRYGGGVAEILISYVPFLNALGLETTWSVMEAGPAFFDVTKTLHNFLQGRDGFSPSMIETYWEAQRQNEGLIDDDADVVTVHDPQPLGLIEFLTGRDLEQKRLLWRCHVQLETIPTGTVGSIGNIMRRLVEKYHASVFSSFQYLPLWSVPSFIIPPFIDPLSEKNRDLPAAEIDATLERYGIDPEKPIVTQVSRYDVFKDPVGVIQAFKRVRRKTPCQLVLVGGRACDDPECFLVLREVRETAEDDPDIHVLDLPPDSHREINALQQASDVIVQKSIKEGFGLTVTEGLWKGKPVVAGNVGGIPLQVRDGWNGYLVSTIQETADRLLHLLRHPEKAAEMGERGREFVREYYLLPRGVQDHLTVIDQVKNGRITARDSVICYHPQVVTSRMAAGAARF
;
A
#
# COMPACT_ATOMS: atom_id res chain seq x y z
N MET A 1 19.60 11.22 2.91
CA MET A 1 19.31 12.53 2.25
C MET A 1 17.92 13.00 2.63
N ILE A 2 17.74 14.28 3.04
CA ILE A 2 16.41 14.87 3.31
C ILE A 2 15.72 15.21 1.99
N VAL A 3 14.45 14.86 1.85
CA VAL A 3 13.63 15.21 0.69
C VAL A 3 13.04 16.61 0.89
N THR A 4 13.48 17.58 0.08
CA THR A 4 13.08 18.98 0.22
C THR A 4 12.08 19.47 -0.82
N ASP A 5 11.96 18.80 -1.96
CA ASP A 5 11.07 19.16 -3.07
C ASP A 5 9.78 18.35 -3.06
N LEU A 6 9.09 18.36 -1.92
CA LEU A 6 7.78 17.76 -1.80
C LEU A 6 6.72 18.67 -2.45
N PRO A 7 5.67 18.08 -3.06
CA PRO A 7 4.53 18.88 -3.53
C PRO A 7 3.88 19.62 -2.36
N GLY A 8 3.28 20.78 -2.64
CA GLY A 8 2.47 21.44 -1.64
C GLY A 8 1.26 20.57 -1.24
N CYS A 9 0.86 20.62 0.03
CA CYS A 9 -0.37 20.00 0.45
C CYS A 9 -1.57 20.70 -0.20
N PRO A 10 -2.55 19.98 -0.77
CA PRO A 10 -3.86 20.55 -1.10
C PRO A 10 -4.51 21.22 0.13
N SER A 11 -5.51 22.03 -0.11
CA SER A 11 -6.17 22.75 0.98
C SER A 11 -6.77 21.78 2.01
N LEU A 12 -6.44 21.96 3.29
CA LEU A 12 -7.04 21.19 4.40
C LEU A 12 -8.60 21.30 4.39
N LYS A 13 -9.14 22.39 3.83
CA LYS A 13 -10.58 22.57 3.67
C LYS A 13 -11.19 21.53 2.70
N GLU A 14 -10.47 21.16 1.64
CA GLU A 14 -10.94 20.14 0.69
C GLU A 14 -10.98 18.76 1.35
N TYR A 15 -9.93 18.40 2.12
CA TYR A 15 -9.96 17.16 2.91
C TYR A 15 -11.10 17.13 3.92
N ARG A 16 -11.35 18.25 4.61
CA ARG A 16 -12.47 18.37 5.54
C ARG A 16 -13.84 18.16 4.86
N GLN A 17 -14.00 18.61 3.62
CA GLN A 17 -15.22 18.37 2.85
C GLN A 17 -15.41 16.89 2.50
N ILE A 18 -14.33 16.18 2.22
CA ILE A 18 -14.36 14.75 1.84
C ILE A 18 -14.70 13.88 3.06
N VAL A 19 -14.01 14.05 4.19
CA VAL A 19 -14.16 13.15 5.36
C VAL A 19 -15.18 13.64 6.39
N GLY A 20 -15.66 14.87 6.27
CA GLY A 20 -16.59 15.47 7.21
C GLY A 20 -15.91 16.21 8.37
N ALA A 21 -16.68 17.14 8.95
CA ALA A 21 -16.15 18.07 9.96
C ALA A 21 -15.74 17.37 11.27
N GLU A 22 -16.46 16.36 11.70
CA GLU A 22 -16.21 15.63 12.95
C GLU A 22 -14.86 14.89 12.91
N GLN A 23 -14.65 14.08 11.88
CA GLN A 23 -13.39 13.34 11.70
C GLN A 23 -12.22 14.30 11.54
N PHE A 24 -12.39 15.37 10.75
CA PHE A 24 -11.31 16.33 10.53
C PHE A 24 -10.96 17.11 11.82
N SER A 25 -11.94 17.47 12.63
CA SER A 25 -11.70 18.13 13.92
C SER A 25 -10.95 17.24 14.92
N ALA A 26 -11.21 15.93 14.91
CA ALA A 26 -10.43 14.97 15.72
C ALA A 26 -8.95 14.92 15.28
N ILE A 27 -8.66 15.06 13.99
CA ILE A 27 -7.28 15.15 13.47
C ILE A 27 -6.61 16.45 13.93
N GLU A 28 -7.29 17.59 13.82
CA GLU A 28 -6.78 18.89 14.29
C GLU A 28 -6.50 18.89 15.81
N GLU A 29 -7.34 18.24 16.60
CA GLU A 29 -7.14 18.10 18.04
C GLU A 29 -5.90 17.23 18.35
N LEU A 30 -5.72 16.11 17.65
CA LEU A 30 -4.52 15.26 17.75
C LEU A 30 -3.25 16.04 17.39
N ALA A 31 -3.26 16.77 16.27
CA ALA A 31 -2.15 17.60 15.86
C ALA A 31 -1.85 18.70 16.89
N GLY A 32 -2.88 19.34 17.46
CA GLY A 32 -2.72 20.31 18.53
C GLY A 32 -2.06 19.75 19.79
N ARG A 33 -2.40 18.50 20.19
CA ARG A 33 -1.73 17.83 21.33
C ARG A 33 -0.27 17.48 21.06
N LEU A 34 0.10 17.31 19.80
CA LEU A 34 1.45 17.01 19.34
C LEU A 34 2.20 18.25 18.84
N SER A 35 1.67 19.45 19.07
CA SER A 35 2.31 20.71 18.68
C SER A 35 3.70 20.83 19.27
N GLY A 36 4.67 21.29 18.47
CA GLY A 36 6.06 21.50 18.86
C GLY A 36 6.93 20.22 18.86
N ILE A 37 6.39 19.07 18.45
CA ILE A 37 7.22 17.88 18.22
C ILE A 37 7.79 17.87 16.79
N ARG A 38 8.99 17.33 16.65
CA ARG A 38 9.65 17.08 15.36
C ARG A 38 9.51 15.62 15.00
N ILE A 39 8.92 15.35 13.84
CA ILE A 39 8.67 14.00 13.32
C ILE A 39 9.61 13.77 12.14
N GLN A 40 10.27 12.63 12.11
CA GLN A 40 11.06 12.19 10.97
C GLN A 40 10.53 10.86 10.43
N GLU A 41 10.29 10.81 9.13
CA GLU A 41 9.96 9.59 8.39
C GLU A 41 11.17 9.14 7.60
N ILE A 42 11.57 7.87 7.71
CA ILE A 42 12.76 7.32 7.03
C ILE A 42 12.38 6.11 6.21
N ASN A 43 12.70 6.12 4.91
CA ASN A 43 12.57 4.94 4.04
C ASN A 43 13.80 4.75 3.14
N SER A 44 13.77 3.73 2.29
CA SER A 44 14.91 3.35 1.45
C SER A 44 14.91 3.95 0.05
N THR A 45 13.77 4.45 -0.46
CA THR A 45 13.68 5.00 -1.82
C THR A 45 12.77 6.21 -1.86
N ARG A 46 13.11 7.16 -2.74
CA ARG A 46 12.28 8.34 -2.99
C ARG A 46 11.17 8.08 -4.02
N TYR A 47 11.38 7.13 -4.92
CA TYR A 47 10.50 6.83 -6.04
C TYR A 47 10.26 5.32 -6.16
N GLY A 48 9.13 4.94 -6.74
CA GLY A 48 8.89 3.57 -7.13
C GLY A 48 8.52 2.64 -5.97
N GLY A 49 7.39 2.87 -5.33
CA GLY A 49 6.87 1.96 -4.31
C GLY A 49 5.76 2.59 -3.47
N GLY A 50 4.90 1.76 -2.89
CA GLY A 50 3.74 2.23 -2.10
C GLY A 50 4.12 3.11 -0.91
N VAL A 51 5.29 2.92 -0.30
CA VAL A 51 5.76 3.76 0.83
C VAL A 51 6.06 5.18 0.38
N ALA A 52 6.80 5.35 -0.73
CA ALA A 52 7.09 6.67 -1.29
C ALA A 52 5.79 7.38 -1.72
N GLU A 53 4.84 6.65 -2.35
CA GLU A 53 3.51 7.19 -2.69
C GLU A 53 2.73 7.68 -1.47
N ILE A 54 2.85 7.00 -0.34
CA ILE A 54 2.23 7.44 0.92
C ILE A 54 2.93 8.70 1.44
N LEU A 55 4.26 8.69 1.55
CA LEU A 55 5.03 9.75 2.20
C LEU A 55 4.97 11.07 1.43
N ILE A 56 4.88 11.04 0.09
CA ILE A 56 4.79 12.24 -0.75
C ILE A 56 3.52 13.09 -0.45
N SER A 57 2.45 12.49 0.04
CA SER A 57 1.23 13.19 0.47
C SER A 57 1.18 13.34 2.00
N TYR A 58 1.65 12.35 2.74
CA TYR A 58 1.57 12.28 4.20
C TYR A 58 2.39 13.38 4.88
N VAL A 59 3.64 13.57 4.47
CA VAL A 59 4.53 14.58 5.08
C VAL A 59 4.04 16.01 4.85
N PRO A 60 3.66 16.43 3.62
CA PRO A 60 3.05 17.74 3.42
C PRO A 60 1.73 17.95 4.19
N PHE A 61 0.93 16.90 4.33
CA PHE A 61 -0.33 16.99 5.09
C PHE A 61 -0.07 17.25 6.58
N LEU A 62 0.90 16.55 7.20
CA LEU A 62 1.29 16.80 8.59
C LEU A 62 1.84 18.23 8.79
N ASN A 63 2.67 18.69 7.85
CA ASN A 63 3.20 20.06 7.89
C ASN A 63 2.08 21.10 7.74
N ALA A 64 1.06 20.85 6.91
CA ALA A 64 -0.12 21.71 6.78
C ALA A 64 -0.96 21.76 8.06
N LEU A 65 -0.95 20.68 8.87
CA LEU A 65 -1.57 20.65 10.21
C LEU A 65 -0.73 21.38 11.29
N GLY A 66 0.44 21.92 10.93
CA GLY A 66 1.32 22.65 11.85
C GLY A 66 2.31 21.76 12.62
N LEU A 67 2.53 20.52 12.19
CA LEU A 67 3.56 19.62 12.72
C LEU A 67 4.87 19.79 11.93
N GLU A 68 6.01 19.74 12.62
CA GLU A 68 7.32 19.77 11.98
C GLU A 68 7.73 18.37 11.52
N THR A 69 7.42 18.03 10.26
CA THR A 69 7.69 16.68 9.73
C THR A 69 8.69 16.71 8.58
N THR A 70 9.70 15.86 8.65
CA THR A 70 10.72 15.68 7.61
C THR A 70 10.68 14.27 7.04
N TRP A 71 11.10 14.12 5.79
CA TRP A 71 11.28 12.83 5.13
C TRP A 71 12.73 12.65 4.72
N SER A 72 13.35 11.58 5.21
CA SER A 72 14.73 11.21 4.89
C SER A 72 14.78 9.88 4.15
N VAL A 73 15.63 9.81 3.14
CA VAL A 73 15.84 8.60 2.33
C VAL A 73 17.29 8.14 2.54
N MET A 74 17.45 6.84 2.85
CA MET A 74 18.79 6.27 2.97
C MET A 74 19.51 6.22 1.62
N GLU A 75 20.83 6.32 1.66
CA GLU A 75 21.68 6.20 0.49
C GLU A 75 22.28 4.79 0.43
N ALA A 76 22.07 4.09 -0.67
CA ALA A 76 22.60 2.74 -0.84
C ALA A 76 22.86 2.43 -2.32
N GLY A 77 23.83 1.58 -2.58
CA GLY A 77 24.15 1.11 -3.93
C GLY A 77 23.28 -0.08 -4.39
N PRO A 78 23.36 -0.46 -5.69
CA PRO A 78 22.57 -1.55 -6.25
C PRO A 78 22.70 -2.87 -5.50
N ALA A 79 23.89 -3.23 -5.03
CA ALA A 79 24.14 -4.47 -4.27
C ALA A 79 23.27 -4.55 -2.98
N PHE A 80 23.03 -3.43 -2.32
CA PHE A 80 22.12 -3.38 -1.17
C PHE A 80 20.67 -3.65 -1.57
N PHE A 81 20.22 -3.08 -2.68
CA PHE A 81 18.85 -3.30 -3.15
C PHE A 81 18.62 -4.74 -3.61
N ASP A 82 19.62 -5.39 -4.21
CA ASP A 82 19.57 -6.82 -4.54
C ASP A 82 19.45 -7.68 -3.28
N VAL A 83 20.24 -7.37 -2.25
CA VAL A 83 20.17 -8.04 -0.94
C VAL A 83 18.81 -7.84 -0.28
N THR A 84 18.28 -6.61 -0.28
CA THR A 84 17.00 -6.31 0.38
C THR A 84 15.80 -6.83 -0.43
N LYS A 85 15.89 -6.94 -1.76
CA LYS A 85 14.92 -7.66 -2.59
C LYS A 85 14.90 -9.16 -2.22
N THR A 86 16.09 -9.76 -2.05
CA THR A 86 16.20 -11.16 -1.61
C THR A 86 15.66 -11.33 -0.17
N LEU A 87 15.96 -10.39 0.73
CA LEU A 87 15.38 -10.37 2.08
C LEU A 87 13.85 -10.27 2.04
N HIS A 88 13.30 -9.39 1.22
CA HIS A 88 11.87 -9.25 1.02
C HIS A 88 11.23 -10.57 0.55
N ASN A 89 11.83 -11.22 -0.45
CA ASN A 89 11.37 -12.52 -0.95
C ASN A 89 11.46 -13.62 0.13
N PHE A 90 12.52 -13.62 0.93
CA PHE A 90 12.70 -14.55 2.05
C PHE A 90 11.64 -14.37 3.13
N LEU A 91 11.32 -13.12 3.50
CA LEU A 91 10.25 -12.81 4.45
C LEU A 91 8.86 -13.23 3.95
N GLN A 92 8.71 -13.37 2.64
CA GLN A 92 7.52 -13.90 1.98
C GLN A 92 7.59 -15.42 1.71
N GLY A 93 8.50 -16.15 2.34
CA GLY A 93 8.60 -17.61 2.29
C GLY A 93 9.37 -18.17 1.08
N ARG A 94 10.18 -17.35 0.37
CA ARG A 94 11.10 -17.83 -0.67
C ARG A 94 12.50 -18.04 -0.12
N ASP A 95 13.19 -19.07 -0.58
CA ASP A 95 14.61 -19.29 -0.26
C ASP A 95 15.52 -18.28 -0.98
N GLY A 96 16.78 -18.18 -0.52
CA GLY A 96 17.82 -17.42 -1.23
C GLY A 96 18.62 -16.43 -0.38
N PHE A 97 18.23 -16.15 0.86
CA PHE A 97 18.98 -15.25 1.73
C PHE A 97 20.19 -15.99 2.35
N SER A 98 21.41 -15.49 2.06
CA SER A 98 22.66 -16.08 2.53
C SER A 98 23.34 -15.25 3.64
N PRO A 99 24.16 -15.83 4.52
CA PRO A 99 24.89 -15.09 5.53
C PRO A 99 25.83 -13.99 4.99
N SER A 100 26.37 -14.14 3.78
CA SER A 100 27.21 -13.12 3.15
C SER A 100 26.44 -11.83 2.81
N MET A 101 25.13 -11.92 2.60
CA MET A 101 24.26 -10.76 2.34
C MET A 101 24.10 -9.88 3.60
N ILE A 102 24.30 -10.45 4.78
CA ILE A 102 24.21 -9.72 6.05
C ILE A 102 25.27 -8.60 6.12
N GLU A 103 26.49 -8.86 5.63
CA GLU A 103 27.54 -7.83 5.63
C GLU A 103 27.20 -6.65 4.73
N THR A 104 26.71 -6.89 3.51
CA THR A 104 26.23 -5.84 2.60
C THR A 104 25.08 -5.02 3.21
N TYR A 105 24.17 -5.69 3.93
CA TYR A 105 23.10 -5.00 4.67
C TYR A 105 23.67 -4.04 5.72
N TRP A 106 24.61 -4.51 6.57
CA TRP A 106 25.21 -3.70 7.63
C TRP A 106 26.13 -2.59 7.10
N GLU A 107 26.79 -2.82 5.97
CA GLU A 107 27.62 -1.78 5.34
C GLU A 107 26.76 -0.59 4.93
N ALA A 108 25.58 -0.83 4.32
CA ALA A 108 24.65 0.24 3.98
C ALA A 108 24.09 0.94 5.24
N GLN A 109 23.82 0.20 6.33
CA GLN A 109 23.41 0.83 7.59
C GLN A 109 24.52 1.77 8.12
N ARG A 110 25.78 1.31 8.14
CA ARG A 110 26.93 2.15 8.55
C ARG A 110 27.11 3.40 7.70
N GLN A 111 26.90 3.30 6.38
CA GLN A 111 26.97 4.46 5.47
C GLN A 111 25.89 5.51 5.78
N ASN A 112 24.82 5.12 6.41
CA ASN A 112 23.70 5.97 6.82
C ASN A 112 23.68 6.26 8.33
N GLU A 113 24.76 5.98 9.05
CA GLU A 113 24.95 6.46 10.41
C GLU A 113 24.78 7.98 10.46
N GLY A 114 23.92 8.48 11.34
CA GLY A 114 23.57 9.91 11.39
C GLY A 114 22.40 10.32 10.46
N LEU A 115 21.75 9.38 9.76
CA LEU A 115 20.52 9.69 9.01
C LEU A 115 19.34 10.04 9.94
N ILE A 116 19.32 9.46 11.15
CA ILE A 116 18.36 9.82 12.19
C ILE A 116 18.76 11.18 12.77
N ASP A 117 17.86 12.15 12.59
CA ASP A 117 18.08 13.53 13.04
C ASP A 117 18.16 13.61 14.57
N ASP A 118 19.22 14.27 15.08
CA ASP A 118 19.43 14.46 16.52
C ASP A 118 18.29 15.24 17.18
N ASP A 119 17.67 16.14 16.46
CA ASP A 119 16.59 16.99 16.93
C ASP A 119 15.17 16.36 16.78
N ALA A 120 15.05 15.21 16.14
CA ALA A 120 13.75 14.54 16.01
C ALA A 120 13.27 13.94 17.33
N ASP A 121 12.03 14.25 17.72
CA ASP A 121 11.38 13.67 18.90
C ASP A 121 10.78 12.28 18.59
N VAL A 122 10.25 12.13 17.39
CA VAL A 122 9.61 10.89 16.90
C VAL A 122 10.22 10.51 15.56
N VAL A 123 10.63 9.27 15.42
CA VAL A 123 11.18 8.74 14.17
C VAL A 123 10.42 7.49 13.77
N THR A 124 9.86 7.49 12.56
CA THR A 124 9.26 6.31 11.94
C THR A 124 10.19 5.74 10.88
N VAL A 125 10.63 4.53 11.07
CA VAL A 125 11.49 3.81 10.11
C VAL A 125 10.63 2.82 9.32
N HIS A 126 10.61 2.96 8.00
CA HIS A 126 9.76 2.17 7.11
C HIS A 126 10.49 0.97 6.53
N ASP A 127 9.88 -0.21 6.67
CA ASP A 127 10.33 -1.48 6.08
C ASP A 127 11.67 -2.04 6.64
N PRO A 128 12.09 -3.23 6.22
CA PRO A 128 13.32 -3.85 6.70
C PRO A 128 14.61 -3.14 6.25
N GLN A 129 14.56 -2.35 5.16
CA GLN A 129 15.78 -1.76 4.59
C GLN A 129 16.50 -0.84 5.57
N PRO A 130 15.90 0.19 6.17
CA PRO A 130 16.55 1.06 7.14
C PRO A 130 16.43 0.58 8.59
N LEU A 131 15.87 -0.61 8.84
CA LEU A 131 15.61 -1.13 10.19
C LEU A 131 16.85 -1.13 11.09
N GLY A 132 18.02 -1.41 10.53
CA GLY A 132 19.29 -1.50 11.25
C GLY A 132 19.86 -0.17 11.75
N LEU A 133 19.34 0.97 11.30
CA LEU A 133 19.81 2.30 11.74
C LEU A 133 19.75 2.49 13.26
N ILE A 134 18.84 1.81 13.93
CA ILE A 134 18.69 1.85 15.39
C ILE A 134 19.95 1.40 16.14
N GLU A 135 20.83 0.58 15.54
CA GLU A 135 22.07 0.10 16.18
C GLU A 135 23.12 1.22 16.36
N PHE A 136 22.99 2.32 15.63
CA PHE A 136 23.91 3.45 15.70
C PHE A 136 23.47 4.55 16.67
N LEU A 137 22.28 4.38 17.27
CA LEU A 137 21.78 5.30 18.29
C LEU A 137 22.43 5.03 19.64
N THR A 138 22.75 6.08 20.37
CA THR A 138 23.26 6.00 21.75
C THR A 138 22.14 5.65 22.74
N GLY A 139 22.49 5.21 23.94
CA GLY A 139 21.51 5.00 25.01
C GLY A 139 20.67 6.26 25.31
N ARG A 140 21.30 7.46 25.22
CA ARG A 140 20.62 8.74 25.38
C ARG A 140 19.56 8.98 24.29
N ASP A 141 19.88 8.68 23.03
CA ASP A 141 18.92 8.83 21.92
C ASP A 141 17.72 7.91 22.10
N LEU A 142 17.95 6.66 22.53
CA LEU A 142 16.88 5.69 22.79
C LEU A 142 15.96 6.12 23.95
N GLU A 143 16.47 6.87 24.93
CA GLU A 143 15.66 7.44 26.02
C GLU A 143 14.85 8.69 25.59
N GLN A 144 15.45 9.56 24.78
CA GLN A 144 14.88 10.86 24.41
C GLN A 144 13.92 10.78 23.23
N LYS A 145 14.24 9.95 22.23
CA LYS A 145 13.42 9.79 21.03
C LYS A 145 12.33 8.73 21.21
N ARG A 146 11.29 8.83 20.41
CA ARG A 146 10.28 7.75 20.25
C ARG A 146 10.42 7.15 18.86
N LEU A 147 10.83 5.89 18.82
CA LEU A 147 11.18 5.16 17.61
C LEU A 147 10.06 4.20 17.24
N LEU A 148 9.51 4.34 16.07
CA LEU A 148 8.48 3.48 15.49
C LEU A 148 9.05 2.73 14.30
N TRP A 149 8.76 1.45 14.18
CA TRP A 149 9.05 0.70 12.96
C TRP A 149 7.77 0.37 12.23
N ARG A 150 7.61 0.85 10.98
CA ARG A 150 6.45 0.58 10.15
C ARG A 150 6.79 -0.41 9.05
N CYS A 151 6.21 -1.62 9.11
CA CYS A 151 6.43 -2.67 8.12
C CYS A 151 5.26 -2.75 7.14
N HIS A 152 5.55 -2.51 5.87
CA HIS A 152 4.58 -2.64 4.77
C HIS A 152 4.67 -4.00 4.06
N VAL A 153 5.72 -4.77 4.38
CA VAL A 153 5.99 -6.08 3.80
C VAL A 153 5.18 -7.16 4.52
N GLN A 154 4.65 -8.09 3.74
CA GLN A 154 4.04 -9.29 4.29
C GLN A 154 5.11 -10.18 4.95
N LEU A 155 4.94 -10.47 6.23
CA LEU A 155 5.80 -11.39 6.99
C LEU A 155 5.07 -12.74 7.12
N GLU A 156 5.33 -13.70 6.22
CA GLU A 156 4.68 -15.02 6.28
C GLU A 156 5.33 -15.95 7.29
N THR A 157 6.65 -15.95 7.32
CA THR A 157 7.44 -16.77 8.24
C THR A 157 8.75 -16.08 8.56
N ILE A 158 8.96 -15.75 9.83
CA ILE A 158 10.29 -15.40 10.31
C ILE A 158 10.85 -16.65 10.97
N PRO A 159 11.78 -17.37 10.32
CA PRO A 159 12.39 -18.55 10.93
C PRO A 159 13.12 -18.14 12.21
N THR A 160 12.64 -18.58 13.35
CA THR A 160 13.22 -18.27 14.67
C THR A 160 14.23 -19.31 15.12
N GLY A 161 14.57 -20.29 14.28
CA GLY A 161 15.25 -21.52 14.70
C GLY A 161 16.78 -21.51 14.75
N THR A 162 17.47 -20.57 14.08
CA THR A 162 18.95 -20.58 14.03
C THR A 162 19.52 -19.27 14.57
N VAL A 163 20.43 -19.37 15.55
CA VAL A 163 21.23 -18.22 16.03
C VAL A 163 21.98 -17.62 14.84
N GLY A 164 21.80 -16.31 14.60
CA GLY A 164 22.41 -15.63 13.46
C GLY A 164 21.57 -15.59 12.19
N SER A 165 20.37 -16.19 12.18
CA SER A 165 19.43 -16.01 11.06
C SER A 165 18.97 -14.56 10.95
N ILE A 166 18.68 -14.09 9.73
CA ILE A 166 18.17 -12.73 9.49
C ILE A 166 16.89 -12.46 10.29
N GLY A 167 16.04 -13.45 10.49
CA GLY A 167 14.84 -13.33 11.31
C GLY A 167 15.14 -13.01 12.78
N ASN A 168 16.18 -13.62 13.36
CA ASN A 168 16.62 -13.29 14.72
C ASN A 168 17.28 -11.90 14.80
N ILE A 169 17.99 -11.48 13.75
CA ILE A 169 18.54 -10.12 13.65
C ILE A 169 17.39 -9.11 13.62
N MET A 170 16.43 -9.28 12.73
CA MET A 170 15.27 -8.39 12.64
C MET A 170 14.49 -8.31 13.95
N ARG A 171 14.20 -9.46 14.58
CA ARG A 171 13.51 -9.48 15.86
C ARG A 171 14.24 -8.65 16.90
N ARG A 172 15.56 -8.85 17.08
CA ARG A 172 16.36 -8.06 18.04
C ARG A 172 16.37 -6.57 17.72
N LEU A 173 16.38 -6.21 16.45
CA LEU A 173 16.30 -4.80 16.02
C LEU A 173 14.95 -4.20 16.36
N VAL A 174 13.86 -4.87 16.01
CA VAL A 174 12.49 -4.38 16.27
C VAL A 174 12.20 -4.27 17.76
N GLU A 175 12.72 -5.20 18.57
CA GLU A 175 12.57 -5.14 20.04
C GLU A 175 13.26 -3.93 20.70
N LYS A 176 14.08 -3.16 19.97
CA LYS A 176 14.64 -1.87 20.41
C LYS A 176 13.73 -0.68 20.10
N TYR A 177 12.76 -0.84 19.21
CA TYR A 177 11.79 0.21 18.90
C TYR A 177 10.73 0.28 20.00
N HIS A 178 10.10 1.44 20.15
CA HIS A 178 9.04 1.66 21.13
C HIS A 178 7.71 1.04 20.70
N ALA A 179 7.48 0.95 19.41
CA ALA A 179 6.33 0.27 18.82
C ALA A 179 6.60 -0.16 17.38
N SER A 180 5.81 -1.12 16.90
CA SER A 180 5.78 -1.52 15.50
C SER A 180 4.39 -1.30 14.91
N VAL A 181 4.33 -1.00 13.59
CA VAL A 181 3.09 -0.76 12.85
C VAL A 181 3.06 -1.67 11.63
N PHE A 182 1.97 -2.38 11.42
CA PHE A 182 1.78 -3.31 10.31
C PHE A 182 0.56 -2.94 9.48
N SER A 183 0.55 -3.34 8.21
CA SER A 183 -0.56 -3.09 7.29
C SER A 183 -1.76 -4.02 7.52
N SER A 184 -1.55 -5.19 8.11
CA SER A 184 -2.56 -6.22 8.32
C SER A 184 -2.25 -7.06 9.56
N PHE A 185 -3.30 -7.54 10.21
CA PHE A 185 -3.22 -8.47 11.33
C PHE A 185 -2.51 -9.79 10.96
N GLN A 186 -2.65 -10.24 9.72
CA GLN A 186 -2.04 -11.48 9.24
C GLN A 186 -0.51 -11.41 9.22
N TYR A 187 0.08 -10.21 9.25
CA TYR A 187 1.52 -9.98 9.16
C TYR A 187 2.18 -9.74 10.53
N LEU A 188 1.43 -9.88 11.60
CA LEU A 188 1.94 -9.65 12.96
C LEU A 188 2.81 -10.82 13.43
N PRO A 189 4.11 -10.61 13.64
CA PRO A 189 4.94 -11.58 14.34
C PRO A 189 4.67 -11.53 15.87
N LEU A 190 5.00 -12.63 16.54
CA LEU A 190 4.94 -12.69 18.01
C LEU A 190 6.23 -12.09 18.62
N TRP A 191 6.32 -10.76 18.63
CA TRP A 191 7.43 -10.00 19.23
C TRP A 191 7.01 -9.30 20.52
N SER A 192 8.00 -8.93 21.34
CA SER A 192 7.77 -8.33 22.66
C SER A 192 7.57 -6.80 22.61
N VAL A 193 7.31 -6.23 21.43
CA VAL A 193 7.08 -4.81 21.22
C VAL A 193 5.59 -4.54 20.97
N PRO A 194 5.01 -3.44 21.51
CA PRO A 194 3.66 -3.05 21.19
C PRO A 194 3.46 -2.93 19.67
N SER A 195 2.39 -3.51 19.15
CA SER A 195 2.16 -3.58 17.71
C SER A 195 0.79 -3.03 17.34
N PHE A 196 0.76 -2.19 16.30
CA PHE A 196 -0.44 -1.53 15.80
C PHE A 196 -0.75 -1.98 14.38
N ILE A 197 -2.02 -1.95 14.00
CA ILE A 197 -2.45 -2.16 12.63
C ILE A 197 -2.96 -0.85 12.06
N ILE A 198 -2.25 -0.34 11.07
CA ILE A 198 -2.66 0.82 10.27
C ILE A 198 -2.53 0.43 8.79
N PRO A 199 -3.65 0.17 8.11
CA PRO A 199 -3.63 -0.14 6.69
C PRO A 199 -3.01 1.00 5.88
N PRO A 200 -2.40 0.71 4.73
CA PRO A 200 -2.07 1.74 3.75
C PRO A 200 -3.31 2.52 3.31
N PHE A 201 -3.10 3.74 2.88
CA PHE A 201 -4.14 4.69 2.50
C PHE A 201 -3.77 5.43 1.22
N ILE A 202 -4.75 6.04 0.57
CA ILE A 202 -4.57 6.86 -0.63
C ILE A 202 -4.90 8.32 -0.34
N ASP A 203 -4.26 9.22 -1.07
CA ASP A 203 -4.63 10.64 -1.06
C ASP A 203 -5.74 10.89 -2.08
N PRO A 204 -6.97 11.28 -1.65
CA PRO A 204 -8.10 11.50 -2.53
C PRO A 204 -7.92 12.71 -3.46
N LEU A 205 -6.99 13.62 -3.13
CA LEU A 205 -6.73 14.85 -3.89
C LEU A 205 -5.50 14.76 -4.80
N SER A 206 -4.79 13.63 -4.78
CA SER A 206 -3.66 13.39 -5.67
C SER A 206 -4.12 13.27 -7.13
N GLU A 207 -3.19 13.52 -8.07
CA GLU A 207 -3.46 13.37 -9.51
C GLU A 207 -3.97 11.96 -9.89
N LYS A 208 -3.65 10.97 -9.08
CA LYS A 208 -4.06 9.58 -9.27
C LYS A 208 -5.49 9.29 -8.78
N ASN A 209 -6.06 10.12 -7.89
CA ASN A 209 -7.30 9.79 -7.19
C ASN A 209 -8.39 10.87 -7.22
N ARG A 210 -8.04 12.10 -7.58
CA ARG A 210 -9.00 13.20 -7.71
C ARG A 210 -10.00 12.96 -8.84
N ASP A 211 -11.20 13.51 -8.73
CA ASP A 211 -12.14 13.50 -9.82
C ASP A 211 -11.58 14.28 -11.01
N LEU A 212 -11.72 13.74 -12.22
CA LEU A 212 -11.28 14.35 -13.47
C LEU A 212 -12.46 14.88 -14.27
N PRO A 213 -12.28 15.97 -15.05
CA PRO A 213 -13.29 16.41 -16.01
C PRO A 213 -13.59 15.31 -17.05
N ALA A 214 -14.86 15.15 -17.42
CA ALA A 214 -15.28 14.15 -18.43
C ALA A 214 -14.48 14.27 -19.74
N ALA A 215 -14.25 15.49 -20.22
CA ALA A 215 -13.46 15.72 -21.43
C ALA A 215 -12.02 15.18 -21.37
N GLU A 216 -11.42 15.11 -20.18
CA GLU A 216 -10.08 14.55 -19.99
C GLU A 216 -10.12 13.01 -20.03
N ILE A 217 -11.17 12.42 -19.45
CA ILE A 217 -11.42 10.99 -19.51
C ILE A 217 -11.64 10.57 -20.97
N ASP A 218 -12.51 11.27 -21.69
CA ASP A 218 -12.81 11.00 -23.10
C ASP A 218 -11.56 11.11 -23.98
N ALA A 219 -10.76 12.17 -23.81
CA ALA A 219 -9.50 12.34 -24.52
C ALA A 219 -8.48 11.23 -24.23
N THR A 220 -8.50 10.68 -23.02
CA THR A 220 -7.64 9.54 -22.65
C THR A 220 -8.09 8.26 -23.35
N LEU A 221 -9.40 7.99 -23.37
CA LEU A 221 -9.96 6.84 -24.09
C LEU A 221 -9.66 6.92 -25.59
N GLU A 222 -9.87 8.09 -26.21
CA GLU A 222 -9.56 8.31 -27.61
C GLU A 222 -8.07 8.07 -27.92
N ARG A 223 -7.17 8.60 -27.09
CA ARG A 223 -5.71 8.44 -27.24
C ARG A 223 -5.30 6.98 -27.31
N TYR A 224 -5.93 6.10 -26.52
CA TYR A 224 -5.60 4.69 -26.44
C TYR A 224 -6.53 3.79 -27.29
N GLY A 225 -7.42 4.36 -28.08
CA GLY A 225 -8.34 3.64 -28.97
C GLY A 225 -9.35 2.77 -28.21
N ILE A 226 -9.76 3.20 -27.02
CA ILE A 226 -10.73 2.51 -26.16
C ILE A 226 -12.13 3.06 -26.51
N ASP A 227 -13.06 2.18 -26.85
CA ASP A 227 -14.42 2.53 -27.26
C ASP A 227 -15.29 2.83 -26.01
N PRO A 228 -15.74 4.07 -25.78
CA PRO A 228 -16.54 4.43 -24.62
C PRO A 228 -17.94 3.78 -24.58
N GLU A 229 -18.41 3.28 -25.73
CA GLU A 229 -19.74 2.63 -25.81
C GLU A 229 -19.72 1.15 -25.40
N LYS A 230 -18.53 0.56 -25.25
CA LYS A 230 -18.38 -0.81 -24.78
C LYS A 230 -17.97 -0.84 -23.31
N PRO A 231 -18.56 -1.71 -22.48
CA PRO A 231 -18.13 -1.89 -21.09
C PRO A 231 -16.62 -2.16 -20.98
N ILE A 232 -15.98 -1.51 -20.00
CA ILE A 232 -14.54 -1.53 -19.81
C ILE A 232 -14.20 -2.26 -18.51
N VAL A 233 -13.36 -3.31 -18.61
CA VAL A 233 -12.75 -3.99 -17.49
C VAL A 233 -11.29 -3.57 -17.42
N THR A 234 -10.81 -3.02 -16.30
CA THR A 234 -9.44 -2.52 -16.18
C THR A 234 -8.66 -3.21 -15.07
N GLN A 235 -7.43 -3.62 -15.38
CA GLN A 235 -6.42 -3.97 -14.39
C GLN A 235 -5.31 -2.92 -14.40
N VAL A 236 -5.02 -2.35 -13.22
CA VAL A 236 -3.88 -1.45 -13.02
C VAL A 236 -2.83 -2.17 -12.19
N SER A 237 -1.69 -2.50 -12.80
CA SER A 237 -0.61 -3.16 -12.07
C SER A 237 0.72 -3.09 -12.84
N ARG A 238 1.84 -3.25 -12.14
CA ARG A 238 3.07 -3.63 -12.82
C ARG A 238 2.87 -4.97 -13.55
N TYR A 239 3.61 -5.17 -14.64
CA TYR A 239 3.63 -6.46 -15.34
C TYR A 239 4.49 -7.45 -14.54
N ASP A 240 3.86 -8.14 -13.61
CA ASP A 240 4.43 -9.02 -12.61
C ASP A 240 3.61 -10.31 -12.53
N VAL A 241 4.26 -11.45 -12.41
CA VAL A 241 3.59 -12.77 -12.34
C VAL A 241 2.58 -12.86 -11.20
N PHE A 242 2.82 -12.16 -10.07
CA PHE A 242 1.92 -12.15 -8.93
C PHE A 242 0.62 -11.38 -9.16
N LYS A 243 0.60 -10.49 -10.17
CA LYS A 243 -0.61 -9.76 -10.58
C LYS A 243 -1.48 -10.55 -11.55
N ASP A 244 -0.95 -11.66 -12.07
CA ASP A 244 -1.62 -12.62 -12.95
C ASP A 244 -2.37 -11.99 -14.14
N PRO A 245 -1.72 -11.07 -14.91
CA PRO A 245 -2.39 -10.43 -16.06
C PRO A 245 -2.79 -11.43 -17.14
N VAL A 246 -2.03 -12.52 -17.31
CA VAL A 246 -2.35 -13.61 -18.24
C VAL A 246 -3.65 -14.32 -17.83
N GLY A 247 -3.81 -14.60 -16.53
CA GLY A 247 -5.05 -15.17 -15.99
C GLY A 247 -6.25 -14.23 -16.15
N VAL A 248 -6.02 -12.92 -16.06
CA VAL A 248 -7.06 -11.91 -16.34
C VAL A 248 -7.48 -11.95 -17.82
N ILE A 249 -6.55 -12.01 -18.78
CA ILE A 249 -6.88 -12.17 -20.21
C ILE A 249 -7.69 -13.44 -20.44
N GLN A 250 -7.30 -14.55 -19.83
CA GLN A 250 -8.02 -15.82 -19.97
C GLN A 250 -9.45 -15.75 -19.40
N ALA A 251 -9.65 -15.06 -18.27
CA ALA A 251 -10.99 -14.82 -17.72
C ALA A 251 -11.80 -13.90 -18.66
N PHE A 252 -11.20 -12.82 -19.13
CA PHE A 252 -11.81 -11.88 -20.06
C PHE A 252 -12.26 -12.57 -21.37
N LYS A 253 -11.42 -13.37 -22.02
CA LYS A 253 -11.78 -14.12 -23.23
C LYS A 253 -13.03 -15.02 -23.02
N ARG A 254 -13.24 -15.54 -21.79
CA ARG A 254 -14.48 -16.30 -21.44
C ARG A 254 -15.70 -15.38 -21.32
N VAL A 255 -15.52 -14.19 -20.74
CA VAL A 255 -16.58 -13.17 -20.60
C VAL A 255 -17.02 -12.65 -21.95
N ARG A 256 -16.07 -12.26 -22.81
CA ARG A 256 -16.34 -11.66 -24.12
C ARG A 256 -17.14 -12.55 -25.06
N ARG A 257 -16.98 -13.89 -24.94
CA ARG A 257 -17.83 -14.85 -25.70
C ARG A 257 -19.32 -14.76 -25.36
N LYS A 258 -19.67 -14.13 -24.23
CA LYS A 258 -21.05 -14.06 -23.70
C LYS A 258 -21.61 -12.63 -23.62
N THR A 259 -20.74 -11.61 -23.64
CA THR A 259 -21.10 -10.20 -23.53
C THR A 259 -20.02 -9.36 -24.18
N PRO A 260 -20.34 -8.42 -25.09
CA PRO A 260 -19.37 -7.46 -25.63
C PRO A 260 -18.78 -6.61 -24.50
N CYS A 261 -17.45 -6.51 -24.45
CA CYS A 261 -16.71 -5.70 -23.49
C CYS A 261 -15.26 -5.56 -23.93
N GLN A 262 -14.50 -4.70 -23.29
CA GLN A 262 -13.09 -4.45 -23.52
C GLN A 262 -12.28 -4.72 -22.24
N LEU A 263 -11.02 -5.09 -22.41
CA LEU A 263 -10.05 -5.23 -21.34
C LEU A 263 -8.93 -4.21 -21.50
N VAL A 264 -8.65 -3.44 -20.45
CA VAL A 264 -7.51 -2.54 -20.38
C VAL A 264 -6.54 -3.07 -19.32
N LEU A 265 -5.38 -3.52 -19.77
CA LEU A 265 -4.25 -3.85 -18.89
C LEU A 265 -3.29 -2.68 -18.93
N VAL A 266 -3.16 -1.95 -17.81
CA VAL A 266 -2.35 -0.75 -17.76
C VAL A 266 -1.37 -0.80 -16.60
N GLY A 267 -0.13 -0.44 -16.88
CA GLY A 267 0.91 -0.34 -15.88
C GLY A 267 2.23 0.13 -16.48
N GLY A 268 3.21 0.33 -15.61
CA GLY A 268 4.54 0.70 -16.00
C GLY A 268 5.54 -0.42 -15.75
N ARG A 269 6.68 -0.30 -16.39
CA ARG A 269 7.85 -1.14 -16.14
C ARG A 269 8.58 -0.60 -14.90
N ALA A 270 8.91 -1.49 -13.97
CA ALA A 270 9.98 -1.21 -13.03
C ALA A 270 11.29 -1.29 -13.81
N CYS A 271 12.02 -0.17 -13.93
CA CYS A 271 13.22 -0.07 -14.76
C CYS A 271 14.35 -1.05 -14.34
N ASP A 272 14.22 -1.64 -13.16
CA ASP A 272 15.18 -2.52 -12.51
C ASP A 272 14.76 -4.00 -12.47
N ASP A 273 13.58 -4.35 -13.04
CA ASP A 273 13.05 -5.71 -12.99
C ASP A 273 13.03 -6.41 -14.37
N PRO A 274 14.01 -7.29 -14.66
CA PRO A 274 14.04 -8.05 -15.91
C PRO A 274 12.82 -8.96 -16.12
N GLU A 275 12.18 -9.43 -15.04
CA GLU A 275 10.99 -10.29 -15.09
C GLU A 275 9.80 -9.56 -15.72
N CYS A 276 9.71 -8.23 -15.51
CA CYS A 276 8.66 -7.39 -16.09
C CYS A 276 8.58 -7.48 -17.62
N PHE A 277 9.73 -7.53 -18.30
CA PHE A 277 9.78 -7.67 -19.77
C PHE A 277 9.26 -9.01 -20.26
N LEU A 278 9.55 -10.08 -19.51
CA LEU A 278 9.08 -11.43 -19.86
C LEU A 278 7.57 -11.53 -19.69
N VAL A 279 7.03 -11.00 -18.59
CA VAL A 279 5.59 -10.98 -18.32
C VAL A 279 4.86 -10.11 -19.35
N LEU A 280 5.37 -8.91 -19.67
CA LEU A 280 4.75 -8.05 -20.69
C LEU A 280 4.71 -8.70 -22.06
N ARG A 281 5.77 -9.43 -22.44
CA ARG A 281 5.79 -10.19 -23.69
C ARG A 281 4.73 -11.29 -23.69
N GLU A 282 4.65 -12.10 -22.62
CA GLU A 282 3.64 -13.15 -22.48
C GLU A 282 2.21 -12.58 -22.51
N VAL A 283 1.99 -11.43 -21.90
CA VAL A 283 0.71 -10.70 -21.93
C VAL A 283 0.33 -10.32 -23.37
N ARG A 284 1.27 -9.75 -24.15
CA ARG A 284 1.04 -9.39 -25.56
C ARG A 284 0.80 -10.62 -26.44
N GLU A 285 1.59 -11.68 -26.26
CA GLU A 285 1.38 -12.96 -26.95
C GLU A 285 0.01 -13.56 -26.62
N THR A 286 -0.42 -13.50 -25.35
CA THR A 286 -1.72 -14.01 -24.93
C THR A 286 -2.89 -13.14 -25.41
N ALA A 287 -2.68 -11.84 -25.59
CA ALA A 287 -3.67 -10.93 -26.15
C ALA A 287 -3.97 -11.23 -27.63
N GLU A 288 -3.01 -11.76 -28.42
CA GLU A 288 -3.20 -12.22 -29.81
C GLU A 288 -3.74 -11.14 -30.77
N ASP A 289 -3.28 -9.90 -30.63
CA ASP A 289 -3.76 -8.73 -31.41
C ASP A 289 -5.28 -8.54 -31.37
N ASP A 290 -5.94 -8.99 -30.29
CA ASP A 290 -7.36 -8.86 -30.09
C ASP A 290 -7.75 -7.36 -29.94
N PRO A 291 -8.60 -6.80 -30.79
CA PRO A 291 -8.91 -5.36 -30.78
C PRO A 291 -9.64 -4.90 -29.50
N ASP A 292 -10.20 -5.82 -28.74
CA ASP A 292 -10.85 -5.52 -27.46
C ASP A 292 -9.92 -5.75 -26.25
N ILE A 293 -8.59 -5.96 -26.46
CA ILE A 293 -7.58 -6.08 -25.37
C ILE A 293 -6.52 -5.01 -25.56
N HIS A 294 -6.51 -4.01 -24.71
CA HIS A 294 -5.56 -2.91 -24.72
C HIS A 294 -4.44 -3.17 -23.68
N VAL A 295 -3.19 -3.33 -24.15
CA VAL A 295 -2.02 -3.55 -23.29
C VAL A 295 -1.18 -2.28 -23.27
N LEU A 296 -1.30 -1.49 -22.23
CA LEU A 296 -0.71 -0.16 -22.10
C LEU A 296 0.50 -0.20 -21.15
N ASP A 297 1.68 0.06 -21.69
CA ASP A 297 2.95 0.18 -20.97
C ASP A 297 3.26 1.68 -20.82
N LEU A 298 2.88 2.25 -19.67
CA LEU A 298 2.95 3.68 -19.43
C LEU A 298 4.17 4.08 -18.59
N PRO A 299 4.69 5.31 -18.75
CA PRO A 299 5.69 5.88 -17.86
C PRO A 299 5.25 5.90 -16.38
N PRO A 300 6.18 5.90 -15.43
CA PRO A 300 5.85 5.87 -13.99
C PRO A 300 5.05 7.07 -13.50
N ASP A 301 5.10 8.19 -14.20
CA ASP A 301 4.42 9.46 -13.88
C ASP A 301 3.04 9.63 -14.54
N SER A 302 2.52 8.59 -15.22
CA SER A 302 1.22 8.60 -15.89
C SER A 302 0.03 8.52 -14.92
N HIS A 303 0.08 9.28 -13.83
CA HIS A 303 -0.93 9.24 -12.77
C HIS A 303 -2.32 9.66 -13.27
N ARG A 304 -2.41 10.69 -14.12
CA ARG A 304 -3.69 11.20 -14.64
C ARG A 304 -4.30 10.23 -15.65
N GLU A 305 -3.50 9.64 -16.53
CA GLU A 305 -3.96 8.63 -17.48
C GLU A 305 -4.51 7.39 -16.77
N ILE A 306 -3.79 6.89 -15.75
CA ILE A 306 -4.25 5.75 -14.92
C ILE A 306 -5.56 6.12 -14.22
N ASN A 307 -5.65 7.33 -13.67
CA ASN A 307 -6.85 7.85 -13.02
C ASN A 307 -8.04 7.89 -13.99
N ALA A 308 -7.85 8.44 -15.20
CA ALA A 308 -8.88 8.52 -16.23
C ALA A 308 -9.38 7.13 -16.65
N LEU A 309 -8.47 6.18 -16.88
CA LEU A 309 -8.81 4.80 -17.24
C LEU A 309 -9.59 4.09 -16.13
N GLN A 310 -9.21 4.29 -14.85
CA GLN A 310 -9.97 3.75 -13.73
C GLN A 310 -11.37 4.42 -13.60
N GLN A 311 -11.48 5.73 -13.82
CA GLN A 311 -12.78 6.43 -13.77
C GLN A 311 -13.70 6.03 -14.94
N ALA A 312 -13.15 5.72 -16.12
CA ALA A 312 -13.90 5.24 -17.25
C ALA A 312 -14.38 3.79 -17.12
N SER A 313 -13.78 3.00 -16.22
CA SER A 313 -14.05 1.57 -16.10
C SER A 313 -15.41 1.26 -15.54
N ASP A 314 -16.03 0.15 -15.97
CA ASP A 314 -17.22 -0.42 -15.36
C ASP A 314 -16.86 -1.36 -14.20
N VAL A 315 -15.75 -2.10 -14.33
CA VAL A 315 -15.25 -3.02 -13.32
C VAL A 315 -13.73 -2.93 -13.24
N ILE A 316 -13.19 -2.84 -12.03
CA ILE A 316 -11.75 -3.01 -11.80
C ILE A 316 -11.48 -4.48 -11.46
N VAL A 317 -10.47 -5.06 -12.12
CA VAL A 317 -10.02 -6.41 -11.82
C VAL A 317 -8.60 -6.39 -11.26
N GLN A 318 -8.35 -7.05 -10.13
CA GLN A 318 -7.03 -7.20 -9.53
C GLN A 318 -6.86 -8.64 -9.05
N LYS A 319 -6.75 -9.57 -10.01
CA LYS A 319 -6.66 -11.00 -9.74
C LYS A 319 -5.25 -11.42 -9.30
N SER A 320 -4.72 -10.74 -8.30
CA SER A 320 -3.41 -11.10 -7.75
C SER A 320 -3.44 -12.50 -7.14
N ILE A 321 -2.36 -13.25 -7.34
CA ILE A 321 -2.10 -14.53 -6.67
C ILE A 321 -1.25 -14.34 -5.42
N LYS A 322 -0.58 -13.18 -5.32
CA LYS A 322 0.12 -12.71 -4.14
C LYS A 322 0.07 -11.17 -4.10
N GLU A 323 -0.24 -10.61 -2.92
CA GLU A 323 -0.39 -9.18 -2.74
C GLU A 323 -0.04 -8.76 -1.31
N GLY A 324 0.70 -7.66 -1.13
CA GLY A 324 0.90 -7.06 0.18
C GLY A 324 -0.39 -6.43 0.69
N PHE A 325 -0.83 -5.37 0.05
CA PHE A 325 -2.08 -4.68 0.36
C PHE A 325 -2.94 -4.45 -0.90
N GLY A 326 -2.35 -3.93 -1.99
CA GLY A 326 -3.02 -3.67 -3.25
C GLY A 326 -3.73 -2.31 -3.30
N LEU A 327 -2.98 -1.21 -3.26
CA LEU A 327 -3.54 0.16 -3.31
C LEU A 327 -4.43 0.38 -4.54
N THR A 328 -4.19 -0.30 -5.66
CA THR A 328 -5.03 -0.23 -6.85
C THR A 328 -6.47 -0.72 -6.61
N VAL A 329 -6.68 -1.62 -5.64
CA VAL A 329 -8.02 -2.02 -5.18
C VAL A 329 -8.68 -0.84 -4.46
N THR A 330 -7.96 -0.20 -3.52
CA THR A 330 -8.44 1.01 -2.83
C THR A 330 -8.79 2.12 -3.81
N GLU A 331 -7.92 2.36 -4.79
CA GLU A 331 -8.13 3.38 -5.84
C GLU A 331 -9.37 3.10 -6.69
N GLY A 332 -9.58 1.85 -7.09
CA GLY A 332 -10.78 1.44 -7.84
C GLY A 332 -12.07 1.63 -7.03
N LEU A 333 -12.07 1.19 -5.76
CA LEU A 333 -13.19 1.38 -4.85
C LEU A 333 -13.48 2.86 -4.58
N TRP A 334 -12.42 3.70 -4.42
CA TRP A 334 -12.56 5.15 -4.25
C TRP A 334 -13.25 5.83 -5.43
N LYS A 335 -13.02 5.34 -6.64
CA LYS A 335 -13.68 5.82 -7.86
C LYS A 335 -15.09 5.28 -8.04
N GLY A 336 -15.64 4.61 -7.03
CA GLY A 336 -16.99 4.05 -7.06
C GLY A 336 -17.12 2.86 -8.02
N LYS A 337 -16.02 2.16 -8.30
CA LYS A 337 -16.05 1.00 -9.19
C LYS A 337 -16.10 -0.30 -8.38
N PRO A 338 -16.96 -1.26 -8.77
CA PRO A 338 -16.92 -2.59 -8.16
C PRO A 338 -15.60 -3.27 -8.51
N VAL A 339 -15.04 -4.01 -7.55
CA VAL A 339 -13.74 -4.65 -7.74
C VAL A 339 -13.89 -6.17 -7.70
N VAL A 340 -13.29 -6.86 -8.68
CA VAL A 340 -13.10 -8.32 -8.66
C VAL A 340 -11.63 -8.60 -8.38
N ALA A 341 -11.32 -9.10 -7.20
CA ALA A 341 -9.92 -9.19 -6.74
C ALA A 341 -9.56 -10.56 -6.16
N GLY A 342 -8.28 -10.89 -6.19
CA GLY A 342 -7.74 -12.12 -5.60
C GLY A 342 -7.95 -12.16 -4.09
N ASN A 343 -8.36 -13.32 -3.56
CA ASN A 343 -8.53 -13.53 -2.12
C ASN A 343 -7.17 -13.78 -1.45
N VAL A 344 -6.28 -12.78 -1.49
CA VAL A 344 -4.89 -12.89 -1.00
C VAL A 344 -4.43 -11.62 -0.31
N GLY A 345 -3.49 -11.75 0.63
CA GLY A 345 -2.83 -10.65 1.31
C GLY A 345 -3.79 -9.69 2.01
N GLY A 346 -3.59 -8.39 1.81
CA GLY A 346 -4.43 -7.32 2.37
C GLY A 346 -5.70 -7.01 1.57
N ILE A 347 -5.95 -7.67 0.43
CA ILE A 347 -7.15 -7.43 -0.38
C ILE A 347 -8.45 -7.72 0.40
N PRO A 348 -8.57 -8.82 1.19
CA PRO A 348 -9.77 -9.09 1.98
C PRO A 348 -10.09 -8.04 3.05
N LEU A 349 -9.16 -7.16 3.41
CA LEU A 349 -9.44 -6.02 4.29
C LEU A 349 -10.21 -4.90 3.56
N GLN A 350 -10.06 -4.81 2.24
CA GLN A 350 -10.63 -3.78 1.39
C GLN A 350 -11.92 -4.24 0.71
N VAL A 351 -11.99 -5.53 0.35
CA VAL A 351 -13.12 -6.12 -0.35
C VAL A 351 -13.90 -7.05 0.58
N ARG A 352 -15.15 -6.70 0.83
CA ARG A 352 -16.15 -7.58 1.47
C ARG A 352 -16.91 -8.32 0.37
N ASP A 353 -16.69 -9.64 0.28
CA ASP A 353 -17.24 -10.45 -0.80
C ASP A 353 -18.77 -10.30 -0.94
N GLY A 354 -19.21 -9.97 -2.16
CA GLY A 354 -20.61 -9.72 -2.49
C GLY A 354 -21.20 -8.39 -2.00
N TRP A 355 -20.43 -7.54 -1.29
CA TRP A 355 -20.93 -6.27 -0.76
C TRP A 355 -20.37 -5.04 -1.49
N ASN A 356 -19.05 -4.87 -1.58
CA ASN A 356 -18.39 -3.79 -2.31
C ASN A 356 -17.47 -4.29 -3.45
N GLY A 357 -17.45 -5.60 -3.68
CA GLY A 357 -16.64 -6.28 -4.68
C GLY A 357 -16.80 -7.79 -4.53
N TYR A 358 -15.98 -8.52 -5.28
CA TYR A 358 -15.92 -9.98 -5.21
C TYR A 358 -14.47 -10.44 -4.98
N LEU A 359 -14.32 -11.42 -4.09
CA LEU A 359 -13.07 -12.14 -3.88
C LEU A 359 -13.07 -13.42 -4.72
N VAL A 360 -11.99 -13.65 -5.46
CA VAL A 360 -11.85 -14.79 -6.39
C VAL A 360 -10.49 -15.48 -6.20
N SER A 361 -10.46 -16.78 -6.52
CA SER A 361 -9.25 -17.59 -6.44
C SER A 361 -8.89 -18.25 -7.77
N THR A 362 -9.84 -18.33 -8.70
CA THR A 362 -9.66 -19.02 -9.98
C THR A 362 -10.03 -18.12 -11.17
N ILE A 363 -9.53 -18.48 -12.36
CA ILE A 363 -9.88 -17.83 -13.62
C ILE A 363 -11.40 -17.96 -13.90
N GLN A 364 -11.99 -19.10 -13.53
CA GLN A 364 -13.43 -19.31 -13.76
C GLN A 364 -14.26 -18.41 -12.85
N GLU A 365 -13.97 -18.33 -11.56
CA GLU A 365 -14.65 -17.42 -10.63
C GLU A 365 -14.50 -15.96 -11.11
N THR A 366 -13.28 -15.55 -11.54
CA THR A 366 -13.05 -14.23 -12.10
C THR A 366 -13.99 -13.96 -13.28
N ALA A 367 -14.05 -14.87 -14.25
CA ALA A 367 -14.92 -14.73 -15.40
C ALA A 367 -16.41 -14.65 -15.01
N ASP A 368 -16.86 -15.49 -14.07
CA ASP A 368 -18.26 -15.52 -13.64
C ASP A 368 -18.66 -14.23 -12.91
N ARG A 369 -17.76 -13.67 -12.05
CA ARG A 369 -18.00 -12.41 -11.35
C ARG A 369 -17.97 -11.19 -12.28
N LEU A 370 -17.02 -11.13 -13.21
CA LEU A 370 -16.99 -10.10 -14.24
C LEU A 370 -18.27 -10.12 -15.10
N LEU A 371 -18.65 -11.30 -15.61
CA LEU A 371 -19.87 -11.47 -16.38
C LEU A 371 -21.11 -11.05 -15.61
N HIS A 372 -21.18 -11.38 -14.30
CA HIS A 372 -22.30 -10.98 -13.44
C HIS A 372 -22.40 -9.46 -13.35
N LEU A 373 -21.29 -8.76 -13.06
CA LEU A 373 -21.29 -7.30 -12.92
C LEU A 373 -21.65 -6.61 -14.25
N LEU A 374 -21.06 -7.04 -15.36
CA LEU A 374 -21.34 -6.46 -16.68
C LEU A 374 -22.79 -6.66 -17.15
N ARG A 375 -23.47 -7.70 -16.69
CA ARG A 375 -24.88 -7.95 -16.98
C ARG A 375 -25.86 -7.27 -16.03
N HIS A 376 -25.37 -6.77 -14.89
CA HIS A 376 -26.18 -6.12 -13.88
C HIS A 376 -25.56 -4.77 -13.47
N PRO A 377 -25.56 -3.77 -14.39
CA PRO A 377 -24.87 -2.50 -14.16
C PRO A 377 -25.40 -1.73 -12.94
N GLU A 378 -26.71 -1.86 -12.63
CA GLU A 378 -27.28 -1.26 -11.42
C GLU A 378 -26.67 -1.83 -10.14
N LYS A 379 -26.50 -3.16 -10.06
CA LYS A 379 -25.82 -3.80 -8.92
C LYS A 379 -24.35 -3.46 -8.85
N ALA A 380 -23.70 -3.32 -10.02
CA ALA A 380 -22.31 -2.90 -10.11
C ALA A 380 -22.15 -1.48 -9.54
N ALA A 381 -23.03 -0.54 -9.91
CA ALA A 381 -23.02 0.82 -9.39
C ALA A 381 -23.28 0.87 -7.87
N GLU A 382 -24.28 0.15 -7.35
CA GLU A 382 -24.54 0.07 -5.91
C GLU A 382 -23.34 -0.50 -5.13
N MET A 383 -22.69 -1.52 -5.69
CA MET A 383 -21.51 -2.16 -5.11
C MET A 383 -20.31 -1.18 -5.11
N GLY A 384 -20.12 -0.45 -6.19
CA GLY A 384 -19.10 0.58 -6.32
C GLY A 384 -19.29 1.72 -5.32
N GLU A 385 -20.52 2.22 -5.14
CA GLU A 385 -20.83 3.29 -4.19
C GLU A 385 -20.54 2.84 -2.75
N ARG A 386 -20.94 1.63 -2.36
CA ARG A 386 -20.56 1.07 -1.07
C ARG A 386 -19.04 0.97 -0.89
N GLY A 387 -18.33 0.66 -1.96
CA GLY A 387 -16.87 0.65 -2.00
C GLY A 387 -16.27 2.03 -1.74
N ARG A 388 -16.79 3.06 -2.42
CA ARG A 388 -16.36 4.46 -2.24
C ARG A 388 -16.55 4.94 -0.80
N GLU A 389 -17.72 4.68 -0.22
CA GLU A 389 -18.00 5.05 1.18
C GLU A 389 -17.07 4.31 2.14
N PHE A 390 -16.81 3.03 1.89
CA PHE A 390 -15.91 2.23 2.72
C PHE A 390 -14.46 2.77 2.67
N VAL A 391 -13.98 3.14 1.48
CA VAL A 391 -12.66 3.77 1.34
C VAL A 391 -12.62 5.14 2.00
N ARG A 392 -13.68 5.95 1.86
CA ARG A 392 -13.79 7.26 2.50
C ARG A 392 -13.62 7.18 4.02
N GLU A 393 -14.21 6.16 4.64
CA GLU A 393 -14.18 5.96 6.08
C GLU A 393 -12.85 5.41 6.60
N TYR A 394 -12.19 4.50 5.83
CA TYR A 394 -11.08 3.69 6.38
C TYR A 394 -9.74 3.82 5.68
N TYR A 395 -9.69 4.30 4.43
CA TYR A 395 -8.49 4.17 3.60
C TYR A 395 -8.03 5.48 2.95
N LEU A 396 -8.55 6.61 3.36
CA LEU A 396 -8.05 7.91 2.90
C LEU A 396 -6.93 8.45 3.79
N LEU A 397 -6.07 9.30 3.21
CA LEU A 397 -4.97 9.98 3.89
C LEU A 397 -5.37 10.60 5.24
N PRO A 398 -6.50 11.34 5.40
CA PRO A 398 -6.88 11.88 6.69
C PRO A 398 -7.08 10.79 7.76
N ARG A 399 -7.67 9.63 7.40
CA ARG A 399 -7.83 8.53 8.33
C ARG A 399 -6.48 7.91 8.71
N GLY A 400 -5.60 7.66 7.75
CA GLY A 400 -4.26 7.15 8.02
C GLY A 400 -3.45 8.09 8.91
N VAL A 401 -3.58 9.41 8.70
CA VAL A 401 -2.99 10.44 9.56
C VAL A 401 -3.55 10.37 10.97
N GLN A 402 -4.87 10.29 11.13
CA GLN A 402 -5.52 10.15 12.44
C GLN A 402 -5.00 8.95 13.22
N ASP A 403 -4.92 7.80 12.57
CA ASP A 403 -4.43 6.55 13.19
C ASP A 403 -2.95 6.68 13.60
N HIS A 404 -2.10 7.25 12.74
CA HIS A 404 -0.68 7.49 13.03
C HIS A 404 -0.45 8.47 14.17
N LEU A 405 -1.11 9.64 14.15
CA LEU A 405 -1.01 10.62 15.22
C LEU A 405 -1.49 10.04 16.55
N THR A 406 -2.50 9.17 16.53
CA THR A 406 -2.95 8.44 17.72
C THR A 406 -1.86 7.53 18.28
N VAL A 407 -1.16 6.78 17.41
CA VAL A 407 -0.02 5.94 17.83
C VAL A 407 1.10 6.79 18.41
N ILE A 408 1.48 7.88 17.74
CA ILE A 408 2.51 8.82 18.20
C ILE A 408 2.15 9.40 19.58
N ASP A 409 0.91 9.87 19.76
CA ASP A 409 0.42 10.41 21.04
C ASP A 409 0.50 9.36 22.18
N GLN A 410 0.12 8.12 21.89
CA GLN A 410 0.17 7.04 22.87
C GLN A 410 1.59 6.65 23.25
N VAL A 411 2.50 6.51 22.25
CA VAL A 411 3.91 6.15 22.46
C VAL A 411 4.63 7.27 23.20
N LYS A 412 4.40 8.54 22.81
CA LYS A 412 5.03 9.71 23.45
C LYS A 412 4.65 9.82 24.93
N ASN A 413 3.39 9.57 25.26
CA ASN A 413 2.86 9.74 26.61
C ASN A 413 2.99 8.49 27.50
N GLY A 414 3.68 7.44 27.04
CA GLY A 414 3.88 6.20 27.79
C GLY A 414 2.57 5.45 28.14
N ARG A 415 1.52 5.66 27.36
CA ARG A 415 0.20 5.05 27.58
C ARG A 415 0.10 3.62 27.08
N ILE A 416 1.18 3.09 26.52
CA ILE A 416 1.26 1.74 25.94
C ILE A 416 2.24 0.93 26.74
N THR A 417 1.81 -0.24 27.16
CA THR A 417 2.67 -1.24 27.79
C THR A 417 2.87 -2.42 26.84
N ALA A 418 3.96 -3.18 27.01
CA ALA A 418 4.22 -4.41 26.24
C ALA A 418 3.10 -5.47 26.36
N ARG A 419 2.16 -5.31 27.31
CA ARG A 419 0.96 -6.16 27.48
C ARG A 419 -0.16 -5.82 26.50
N ASP A 420 -0.16 -4.60 25.93
CA ASP A 420 -1.15 -4.14 24.95
C ASP A 420 -0.74 -4.57 23.54
N SER A 421 -0.47 -5.83 23.38
CA SER A 421 0.32 -6.37 22.27
C SER A 421 -0.29 -6.25 20.88
N VAL A 422 -1.54 -5.83 20.71
CA VAL A 422 -2.10 -5.50 19.40
C VAL A 422 -3.29 -4.54 19.56
N ILE A 423 -3.11 -3.30 19.17
CA ILE A 423 -4.16 -2.29 19.08
C ILE A 423 -4.52 -2.16 17.60
N CYS A 424 -5.79 -2.29 17.30
CA CYS A 424 -6.30 -2.16 15.95
C CYS A 424 -7.38 -1.08 15.89
N TYR A 425 -7.18 -0.14 14.98
CA TYR A 425 -8.15 0.94 14.75
C TYR A 425 -9.11 0.64 13.59
N HIS A 426 -8.97 -0.51 12.93
CA HIS A 426 -9.80 -0.88 11.79
C HIS A 426 -10.92 -1.87 12.21
N PRO A 427 -12.21 -1.56 11.97
CA PRO A 427 -13.35 -2.37 12.47
C PRO A 427 -13.37 -3.82 11.99
N GLN A 428 -12.92 -4.08 10.74
CA GLN A 428 -12.88 -5.47 10.23
C GLN A 428 -11.87 -6.34 10.96
N VAL A 429 -10.82 -5.74 11.49
CA VAL A 429 -9.80 -6.48 12.25
C VAL A 429 -10.27 -6.76 13.67
N VAL A 430 -11.08 -5.87 14.25
CA VAL A 430 -11.73 -6.08 15.56
C VAL A 430 -12.71 -7.24 15.49
N THR A 431 -13.54 -7.33 14.44
CA THR A 431 -14.51 -8.41 14.26
C THR A 431 -13.87 -9.76 13.99
N SER A 432 -12.78 -9.82 13.23
CA SER A 432 -12.04 -11.07 12.98
C SER A 432 -11.31 -11.59 14.23
N ARG A 433 -10.89 -10.71 15.15
CA ARG A 433 -10.29 -11.09 16.43
C ARG A 433 -11.29 -11.67 17.41
N MET A 434 -12.51 -11.13 17.47
CA MET A 434 -13.60 -11.72 18.26
C MET A 434 -13.96 -13.13 17.77
N ALA A 435 -13.96 -13.36 16.45
CA ALA A 435 -14.18 -14.67 15.87
C ALA A 435 -13.02 -15.65 16.08
N ALA A 436 -11.76 -15.20 16.00
CA ALA A 436 -10.57 -16.02 16.22
C ALA A 436 -10.24 -16.26 17.71
N GLY A 437 -10.60 -15.33 18.60
CA GLY A 437 -10.48 -15.49 20.06
C GLY A 437 -11.49 -16.46 20.64
N ALA A 438 -12.67 -16.57 20.06
CA ALA A 438 -13.68 -17.58 20.43
C ALA A 438 -13.30 -19.02 20.04
N ALA A 439 -12.29 -19.20 19.18
CA ALA A 439 -11.79 -20.51 18.74
C ALA A 439 -10.53 -21.00 19.49
N ARG A 440 -10.04 -20.25 20.49
CA ARG A 440 -8.82 -20.57 21.27
C ARG A 440 -9.02 -20.56 22.79
N PHE A 441 -10.25 -20.76 23.28
CA PHE A 441 -10.52 -21.11 24.67
C PHE A 441 -11.26 -22.42 24.77
#